data_745b233aefac6742d10ce6b10c8abebe
#
_entry.id   745b233aefac6742d10ce6b10c8abebe
#
_cell.length_a   1.000
_cell.length_b   1.000
_cell.length_c   1.000
_cell.angle_alpha   90.00
_cell.angle_beta   90.00
_cell.angle_gamma   90.00
#
_symmetry.space_group_name_H-M   'P 1'
#
loop_
_entity.id
_entity.type
_entity.pdbx_description
1 polymer ?
#
loop_
_entity_poly.entity_id
_entity_poly.type
_entity_poly.pdbx_seq_one_letter_code
_entity_poly.pdbx_strand_id
1 'polypeptide(L)'
;AGSRGLIVVRTATGYRAYDRNAPHICPGEKTTLYVKDDIKMVCDADGAEWILLTGQPTKVADRAPRPYQVFVNPNGTILITN
;
A
#
# COMPACT_ATOMS: atom_id res chain seq x y z
N ALA A 1 6.59 7.58 8.59
CA ALA A 1 6.04 6.75 7.51
C ALA A 1 6.93 5.54 7.25
N GLY A 2 6.56 4.66 6.35
CA GLY A 2 7.31 3.43 6.09
C GLY A 2 8.70 3.66 5.54
N SER A 3 9.62 2.71 5.78
CA SER A 3 11.03 2.82 5.37
C SER A 3 11.23 2.81 3.86
N ARG A 4 10.28 2.29 3.09
CA ARG A 4 10.29 2.22 1.63
C ARG A 4 9.37 3.24 0.98
N GLY A 5 8.76 4.13 1.78
CA GLY A 5 7.77 5.06 1.32
C GLY A 5 6.35 4.52 1.43
N LEU A 6 5.42 5.26 0.87
CA LEU A 6 4.00 4.96 0.98
C LEU A 6 3.35 4.87 -0.40
N ILE A 7 2.32 4.05 -0.50
CA ILE A 7 1.37 4.07 -1.61
C ILE A 7 0.12 4.77 -1.11
N VAL A 8 -0.26 5.86 -1.74
CA VAL A 8 -1.47 6.62 -1.40
C VAL A 8 -2.45 6.50 -2.56
N VAL A 9 -3.69 6.11 -2.26
CA VAL A 9 -4.72 5.97 -3.27
C VAL A 9 -5.98 6.72 -2.85
N ARG A 10 -6.60 7.40 -3.80
CA ARG A 10 -7.89 8.06 -3.61
C ARG A 10 -9.01 7.06 -3.82
N THR A 11 -9.95 7.03 -2.87
CA THR A 11 -11.13 6.16 -2.93
C THR A 11 -12.41 6.98 -2.98
N ALA A 12 -13.55 6.33 -3.16
CA ALA A 12 -14.85 7.01 -3.16
C ALA A 12 -15.15 7.73 -1.84
N THR A 13 -14.59 7.25 -0.74
CA THR A 13 -14.85 7.80 0.61
C THR A 13 -13.67 8.59 1.18
N GLY A 14 -12.57 8.76 0.42
CA GLY A 14 -11.40 9.49 0.89
C GLY A 14 -10.11 8.92 0.35
N TYR A 15 -9.15 8.66 1.24
CA TYR A 15 -7.83 8.18 0.87
C TYR A 15 -7.46 6.94 1.68
N ARG A 16 -6.65 6.06 1.09
CA ARG A 16 -5.97 4.97 1.78
C ARG A 16 -4.47 5.10 1.58
N ALA A 17 -3.70 4.70 2.58
CA ALA A 17 -2.25 4.69 2.51
C ALA A 17 -1.70 3.36 3.01
N TYR A 18 -0.72 2.82 2.30
CA TYR A 18 -0.08 1.55 2.61
C TYR A 18 1.43 1.70 2.65
N ASP A 19 2.08 0.90 3.50
CA ASP A 19 3.53 0.74 3.46
C ASP A 19 3.93 0.04 2.16
N ARG A 20 4.98 0.52 1.50
CA ARG A 20 5.49 -0.09 0.27
C ARG A 20 6.32 -1.35 0.51
N ASN A 21 6.61 -1.72 1.75
CA ASN A 21 7.23 -3.01 2.05
C ASN A 21 6.23 -4.13 1.90
N ALA A 22 6.67 -5.23 1.29
CA ALA A 22 5.87 -6.45 1.24
C ALA A 22 5.66 -6.98 2.67
N PRO A 23 4.42 -7.26 3.09
CA PRO A 23 4.13 -7.60 4.49
C PRO A 23 4.58 -9.02 4.90
N HIS A 24 4.83 -9.89 3.94
CA HIS A 24 5.07 -11.32 4.15
C HIS A 24 6.54 -11.74 4.04
N ILE A 25 7.43 -10.82 3.69
CA ILE A 25 8.87 -11.10 3.58
C ILE A 25 9.67 -9.95 4.18
N CYS A 26 10.92 -10.25 4.56
CA CYS A 26 11.82 -9.23 5.10
C CYS A 26 12.17 -8.19 4.04
N PRO A 27 12.33 -6.91 4.41
CA PRO A 27 12.68 -5.86 3.45
C PRO A 27 13.98 -6.15 2.69
N GLY A 28 13.96 -5.88 1.37
CA GLY A 28 15.09 -6.05 0.48
C GLY A 28 14.83 -5.27 -0.81
N GLU A 29 15.75 -5.35 -1.78
CA GLU A 29 15.64 -4.55 -3.00
C GLU A 29 14.34 -4.79 -3.77
N LYS A 30 13.91 -6.05 -3.84
CA LYS A 30 12.75 -6.44 -4.64
C LYS A 30 11.48 -6.62 -3.82
N THR A 31 11.50 -6.23 -2.55
CA THR A 31 10.34 -6.37 -1.68
C THR A 31 9.46 -5.11 -1.64
N THR A 32 9.87 -4.05 -2.35
CA THR A 32 9.09 -2.82 -2.45
C THR A 32 7.93 -3.02 -3.40
N LEU A 33 6.73 -2.69 -2.93
CA LEU A 33 5.51 -2.80 -3.73
C LEU A 33 5.43 -1.68 -4.76
N TYR A 34 4.83 -1.96 -5.90
CA TYR A 34 4.51 -0.95 -6.90
C TYR A 34 3.08 -1.11 -7.40
N VAL A 35 2.52 -0.02 -7.91
CA VAL A 35 1.16 -0.01 -8.45
C VAL A 35 1.20 -0.42 -9.92
N LYS A 36 0.33 -1.36 -10.29
CA LYS A 36 0.22 -1.82 -11.68
C LYS A 36 -1.22 -1.64 -12.17
N ASP A 37 -1.36 -1.03 -13.34
CA ASP A 37 -2.64 -0.81 -14.02
C ASP A 37 -3.66 -0.02 -13.18
N ASP A 38 -3.20 0.74 -12.18
CA ASP A 38 -4.01 1.51 -11.24
C ASP A 38 -5.03 0.68 -10.44
N ILE A 39 -4.90 -0.64 -10.44
CA ILE A 39 -5.85 -1.55 -9.77
C ILE A 39 -5.22 -2.47 -8.75
N LYS A 40 -3.90 -2.68 -8.82
CA LYS A 40 -3.24 -3.62 -7.92
C LYS A 40 -1.86 -3.15 -7.48
N MET A 41 -1.42 -3.68 -6.33
CA MET A 41 -0.07 -3.55 -5.83
C MET A 41 0.64 -4.90 -6.06
N VAL A 42 1.90 -4.85 -6.49
CA VAL A 42 2.66 -6.05 -6.87
C VAL A 42 4.02 -6.05 -6.17
N CYS A 43 4.46 -7.24 -5.74
CA CYS A 43 5.81 -7.47 -5.24
C CYS A 43 6.60 -8.27 -6.27
N ASP A 44 7.71 -7.70 -6.77
CA ASP A 44 8.54 -8.37 -7.78
C ASP A 44 9.29 -9.59 -7.26
N ALA A 45 9.52 -9.66 -5.95
CA ALA A 45 10.32 -10.74 -5.37
C ALA A 45 9.68 -12.11 -5.61
N ASP A 46 8.35 -12.20 -5.52
CA ASP A 46 7.63 -13.48 -5.60
C ASP A 46 6.34 -13.39 -6.42
N GLY A 47 6.03 -12.23 -7.00
CA GLY A 47 4.81 -12.04 -7.77
C GLY A 47 3.54 -11.87 -6.93
N ALA A 48 3.67 -11.62 -5.63
CA ALA A 48 2.50 -11.38 -4.78
C ALA A 48 1.72 -10.15 -5.25
N GLU A 49 0.40 -10.21 -5.14
CA GLU A 49 -0.49 -9.14 -5.59
C GLU A 49 -1.59 -8.86 -4.57
N TRP A 50 -1.99 -7.59 -4.51
CA TRP A 50 -3.06 -7.10 -3.65
C TRP A 50 -3.95 -6.14 -4.43
N ILE A 51 -5.23 -6.08 -4.05
CA ILE A 51 -6.16 -5.09 -4.60
C ILE A 51 -5.80 -3.72 -4.04
N LEU A 52 -5.58 -2.73 -4.92
CA LEU A 52 -5.12 -1.40 -4.52
C LEU A 52 -6.13 -0.69 -3.58
N LEU A 53 -7.41 -0.77 -3.88
CA LEU A 53 -8.43 -0.04 -3.12
C LEU A 53 -8.71 -0.63 -1.73
N THR A 54 -8.46 -1.91 -1.51
CA THR A 54 -8.79 -2.59 -0.25
C THR A 54 -7.59 -3.15 0.48
N GLY A 55 -6.46 -3.37 -0.20
CA GLY A 55 -5.30 -4.05 0.35
C GLY A 55 -5.46 -5.56 0.45
N GLN A 56 -6.57 -6.12 -0.04
CA GLN A 56 -6.81 -7.56 0.04
C GLN A 56 -5.81 -8.34 -0.81
N PRO A 57 -5.13 -9.37 -0.25
CA PRO A 57 -4.20 -10.18 -1.03
C PRO A 57 -4.95 -11.06 -2.03
N THR A 58 -4.42 -11.18 -3.25
CA THR A 58 -5.02 -12.00 -4.32
C THR A 58 -4.10 -13.09 -4.84
N LYS A 59 -2.78 -12.94 -4.68
CA LYS A 59 -1.78 -13.94 -5.09
C LYS A 59 -0.65 -14.00 -4.09
N VAL A 60 -0.18 -15.19 -3.76
CA VAL A 60 0.99 -15.51 -2.94
C VAL A 60 0.85 -15.06 -1.49
N ALA A 61 0.66 -13.76 -1.26
CA ALA A 61 0.58 -13.21 0.11
C ALA A 61 -0.73 -13.61 0.79
N ASP A 62 -0.69 -13.70 2.11
CA ASP A 62 -1.84 -14.08 2.94
C ASP A 62 -2.32 -12.93 3.83
N ARG A 63 -1.72 -11.75 3.73
CA ARG A 63 -2.12 -10.57 4.51
C ARG A 63 -1.90 -9.28 3.74
N ALA A 64 -2.69 -8.26 4.10
CA ALA A 64 -2.63 -6.95 3.48
C ALA A 64 -1.32 -6.22 3.82
N PRO A 65 -0.87 -5.28 2.96
CA PRO A 65 0.20 -4.37 3.33
C PRO A 65 -0.21 -3.56 4.56
N ARG A 66 0.78 -3.12 5.35
CA ARG A 66 0.52 -2.32 6.54
C ARG A 66 -0.23 -1.04 6.14
N PRO A 67 -1.44 -0.80 6.67
CA PRO A 67 -2.16 0.44 6.39
C PRO A 67 -1.72 1.56 7.32
N TYR A 68 -1.90 2.80 6.86
CA TYR A 68 -1.71 4.00 7.67
C TYR A 68 -3.03 4.74 7.76
N GLN A 69 -3.21 5.53 8.84
CA GLN A 69 -4.36 6.39 8.99
C GLN A 69 -4.18 7.64 8.12
N VAL A 70 -5.24 8.06 7.45
CA VAL A 70 -5.24 9.25 6.60
C VAL A 70 -6.31 10.21 7.10
N PHE A 71 -5.88 11.45 7.40
CA PHE A 71 -6.79 12.52 7.82
C PHE A 71 -6.77 13.61 6.76
N VAL A 72 -7.96 14.08 6.36
CA VAL A 72 -8.11 15.18 5.41
C VAL A 72 -8.42 16.45 6.19
N ASN A 73 -7.56 17.45 6.06
CA ASN A 73 -7.74 18.74 6.71
C ASN A 73 -8.72 19.63 5.93
N PRO A 74 -9.38 20.60 6.59
CA PRO A 74 -10.32 21.50 5.91
C PRO A 74 -9.73 22.28 4.74
N ASN A 75 -8.40 22.52 4.77
CA ASN A 75 -7.71 23.24 3.68
C ASN A 75 -7.33 22.35 2.49
N GLY A 76 -7.73 21.08 2.48
CA GLY A 76 -7.44 20.14 1.40
C GLY A 76 -6.13 19.39 1.51
N THR A 77 -5.33 19.64 2.55
CA THR A 77 -4.11 18.85 2.81
C THR A 77 -4.45 17.55 3.49
N ILE A 78 -3.58 16.54 3.35
CA ILE A 78 -3.75 15.25 4.03
C ILE A 78 -2.61 15.01 5.02
N LEU A 79 -2.95 14.37 6.14
CA LEU A 79 -2.00 13.92 7.15
C LEU A 79 -2.05 12.38 7.21
N ILE A 80 -0.89 11.74 7.07
CA ILE A 80 -0.77 10.29 7.13
C ILE A 80 0.02 9.92 8.37
N THR A 81 -0.57 9.07 9.22
CA THR A 81 0.04 8.65 10.49
C THR A 81 -0.01 7.14 10.65
N ASN A 82 0.83 6.64 11.54
CA ASN A 82 0.84 5.22 11.90
C ASN A 82 -0.45 4.78 12.62
#